data_fbaf4f20b011f6a0bfc35703578f75a2
#
_entry.id   fbaf4f20b011f6a0bfc35703578f75a2
#
_cell.length_a   1.000
_cell.length_b   1.000
_cell.length_c   1.000
_cell.angle_alpha   90.00
_cell.angle_beta   90.00
_cell.angle_gamma   90.00
#
_symmetry.space_group_name_H-M   'P 1'
#
loop_
_entity.id
_entity.type
_entity.pdbx_description
1 polymer ?
#
loop_
_entity_poly.entity_id
_entity_poly.type
_entity_poly.pdbx_seq_one_letter_code
_entity_poly.pdbx_strand_id
1 'polypeptide(L)'
;MTQKDQQRQKVYTAERSMYNETERFDSLEEVFEFYTRILKSKRFATQFPKTARRLVPEGGKAKYRENTRLYRDFAWRHHKVYGREEGLWLSYGRERGGSYYEHGRRRIQLSKNHFNKGVAVHELCHAIVEYDFLLAGKVAWHGPEVCHTYLYMTKKWIGQDAHDTLAASFRKHGVNYRLIGKAAKLSGAEGKLGIAG
;
A
#
# COMPACT_ATOMS: atom_id res chain seq x y z
N MET A 1 -15.01 13.01 13.85
CA MET A 1 -15.42 11.59 13.97
C MET A 1 -14.84 10.83 12.79
N THR A 2 -13.98 9.84 13.04
CA THR A 2 -13.47 8.94 12.00
C THR A 2 -14.61 8.04 11.54
N GLN A 3 -14.78 7.94 10.23
CA GLN A 3 -15.76 7.02 9.66
C GLN A 3 -15.41 5.59 10.10
N LYS A 4 -16.38 4.87 10.68
CA LYS A 4 -16.15 3.50 11.15
C LYS A 4 -15.75 2.61 9.99
N ASP A 5 -14.65 1.88 10.15
CA ASP A 5 -14.11 0.97 9.13
C ASP A 5 -14.97 -0.31 9.02
N GLN A 6 -16.13 -0.16 8.38
CA GLN A 6 -17.19 -1.18 8.33
C GLN A 6 -16.83 -2.37 7.44
N GLN A 7 -15.90 -2.23 6.52
CA GLN A 7 -15.57 -3.34 5.61
C GLN A 7 -14.18 -3.96 5.80
N ARG A 8 -13.46 -3.55 6.86
CA ARG A 8 -12.13 -4.06 7.17
C ARG A 8 -12.04 -5.59 7.11
N GLN A 9 -12.95 -6.28 7.80
CA GLN A 9 -12.96 -7.75 7.85
C GLN A 9 -13.24 -8.37 6.48
N LYS A 10 -14.11 -7.75 5.68
CA LYS A 10 -14.41 -8.21 4.32
C LYS A 10 -13.17 -8.12 3.42
N VAL A 11 -12.43 -7.00 3.51
CA VAL A 11 -11.20 -6.78 2.76
C VAL A 11 -10.17 -7.83 3.13
N TYR A 12 -9.88 -8.02 4.42
CA TYR A 12 -8.92 -9.04 4.87
C TYR A 12 -9.31 -10.47 4.48
N THR A 13 -10.60 -10.79 4.49
CA THR A 13 -11.07 -12.10 4.03
C THR A 13 -10.86 -12.26 2.53
N ALA A 14 -11.14 -11.20 1.77
CA ALA A 14 -10.98 -11.23 0.33
C ALA A 14 -9.51 -11.32 -0.12
N GLU A 15 -8.61 -10.66 0.57
CA GLU A 15 -7.17 -10.66 0.27
C GLU A 15 -6.52 -12.05 0.39
N ARG A 16 -7.02 -12.88 1.30
CA ARG A 16 -6.47 -14.23 1.51
C ARG A 16 -6.46 -15.08 0.25
N SER A 17 -7.43 -14.86 -0.65
CA SER A 17 -7.48 -15.58 -1.92
C SER A 17 -6.27 -15.29 -2.82
N MET A 18 -5.67 -14.10 -2.66
CA MET A 18 -4.54 -13.64 -3.46
C MET A 18 -3.18 -14.00 -2.83
N TYR A 19 -3.11 -14.30 -1.53
CA TYR A 19 -1.82 -14.52 -0.85
C TYR A 19 -1.01 -15.67 -1.41
N ASN A 20 -1.67 -16.71 -1.89
CA ASN A 20 -1.02 -17.88 -2.48
C ASN A 20 -0.57 -17.62 -3.94
N GLU A 21 -1.14 -16.62 -4.59
CA GLU A 21 -0.85 -16.24 -5.97
C GLU A 21 0.19 -15.13 -6.09
N THR A 22 0.55 -14.50 -4.96
CA THR A 22 1.52 -13.42 -4.94
C THR A 22 2.86 -13.90 -4.42
N GLU A 23 3.90 -13.53 -5.14
CA GLU A 23 5.28 -13.81 -4.77
C GLU A 23 5.60 -13.31 -3.36
N ARG A 24 6.25 -14.16 -2.58
CA ARG A 24 6.76 -13.82 -1.25
C ARG A 24 8.11 -13.13 -1.38
N PHE A 25 8.41 -12.31 -0.40
CA PHE A 25 9.74 -11.74 -0.23
C PHE A 25 10.56 -12.58 0.76
N ASP A 26 11.84 -12.74 0.49
CA ASP A 26 12.77 -13.42 1.40
C ASP A 26 13.40 -12.43 2.39
N SER A 27 13.45 -11.15 2.04
CA SER A 27 14.10 -10.11 2.85
C SER A 27 13.39 -8.76 2.77
N LEU A 28 13.66 -7.87 3.75
CA LEU A 28 13.22 -6.47 3.64
C LEU A 28 13.95 -5.71 2.52
N GLU A 29 15.11 -6.17 2.11
CA GLU A 29 15.83 -5.59 0.97
C GLU A 29 15.05 -5.77 -0.32
N GLU A 30 14.48 -6.96 -0.55
CA GLU A 30 13.59 -7.19 -1.69
C GLU A 30 12.34 -6.32 -1.65
N VAL A 31 11.75 -6.13 -0.47
CA VAL A 31 10.62 -5.19 -0.30
C VAL A 31 11.06 -3.77 -0.62
N PHE A 32 12.26 -3.38 -0.17
CA PHE A 32 12.84 -2.08 -0.47
C PHE A 32 13.01 -1.88 -1.98
N GLU A 33 13.54 -2.86 -2.69
CA GLU A 33 13.72 -2.82 -4.13
C GLU A 33 12.37 -2.75 -4.85
N PHE A 34 11.39 -3.54 -4.39
CA PHE A 34 10.04 -3.52 -4.92
C PHE A 34 9.40 -2.13 -4.80
N TYR A 35 9.42 -1.52 -3.61
CA TYR A 35 8.89 -0.18 -3.42
C TYR A 35 9.70 0.88 -4.18
N THR A 36 11.02 0.75 -4.24
CA THR A 36 11.87 1.67 -5.00
C THR A 36 11.49 1.67 -6.48
N ARG A 37 11.26 0.50 -7.06
CA ARG A 37 10.80 0.37 -8.45
C ARG A 37 9.44 1.01 -8.68
N ILE A 38 8.50 0.85 -7.75
CA ILE A 38 7.18 1.49 -7.82
C ILE A 38 7.33 3.01 -7.74
N LEU A 39 7.91 3.49 -6.66
CA LEU A 39 7.95 4.92 -6.30
C LEU A 39 8.77 5.75 -7.30
N LYS A 40 9.84 5.20 -7.87
CA LYS A 40 10.66 5.87 -8.89
C LYS A 40 10.06 5.80 -10.30
N SER A 41 9.01 5.04 -10.53
CA SER A 41 8.45 4.94 -11.87
C SER A 41 7.74 6.23 -12.27
N LYS A 42 7.97 6.67 -13.51
CA LYS A 42 7.26 7.82 -14.10
C LYS A 42 5.73 7.63 -14.03
N ARG A 43 5.27 6.39 -14.25
CA ARG A 43 3.84 6.05 -14.17
C ARG A 43 3.27 6.33 -12.78
N PHE A 44 3.94 5.90 -11.71
CA PHE A 44 3.50 6.15 -10.34
C PHE A 44 3.49 7.65 -10.03
N ALA A 45 4.56 8.36 -10.38
CA ALA A 45 4.65 9.80 -10.15
C ALA A 45 3.57 10.60 -10.92
N THR A 46 3.20 10.16 -12.13
CA THR A 46 2.11 10.77 -12.90
C THR A 46 0.75 10.48 -12.29
N GLN A 47 0.51 9.24 -11.81
CA GLN A 47 -0.78 8.84 -11.27
C GLN A 47 -1.00 9.32 -9.83
N PHE A 48 0.05 9.33 -9.03
CA PHE A 48 0.03 9.68 -7.61
C PHE A 48 1.08 10.74 -7.28
N PRO A 49 0.96 11.97 -7.80
CA PRO A 49 2.01 12.97 -7.72
C PRO A 49 2.29 13.46 -6.30
N LYS A 50 1.28 13.51 -5.43
CA LYS A 50 1.47 13.95 -4.05
C LYS A 50 2.17 12.87 -3.22
N THR A 51 1.76 11.61 -3.39
CA THR A 51 2.44 10.47 -2.74
C THR A 51 3.89 10.37 -3.22
N ALA A 52 4.13 10.45 -4.52
CA ALA A 52 5.48 10.42 -5.07
C ALA A 52 6.37 11.53 -4.46
N ARG A 53 5.88 12.77 -4.43
CA ARG A 53 6.61 13.89 -3.82
C ARG A 53 6.89 13.70 -2.32
N ARG A 54 5.98 13.04 -1.59
CA ARG A 54 6.11 12.81 -0.15
C ARG A 54 6.97 11.60 0.21
N LEU A 55 6.91 10.55 -0.60
CA LEU A 55 7.60 9.30 -0.32
C LEU A 55 8.95 9.17 -1.03
N VAL A 56 9.18 9.95 -2.10
CA VAL A 56 10.47 10.02 -2.80
C VAL A 56 11.15 11.33 -2.44
N PRO A 57 12.29 11.31 -1.75
CA PRO A 57 13.00 12.53 -1.36
C PRO A 57 13.58 13.25 -2.58
N GLU A 58 13.72 14.56 -2.47
CA GLU A 58 14.45 15.37 -3.44
C GLU A 58 15.88 14.84 -3.57
N GLY A 59 16.35 14.68 -4.83
CA GLY A 59 17.66 14.08 -5.11
C GLY A 59 17.67 12.56 -5.30
N GLY A 60 16.55 11.88 -5.07
CA GLY A 60 16.26 10.51 -5.58
C GLY A 60 17.20 9.37 -5.18
N LYS A 61 18.11 9.57 -4.25
CA LYS A 61 19.02 8.50 -3.79
C LYS A 61 18.37 7.74 -2.64
N ALA A 62 17.65 6.68 -2.99
CA ALA A 62 17.25 5.67 -2.03
C ALA A 62 18.50 5.02 -1.43
N LYS A 63 18.60 5.00 -0.13
CA LYS A 63 19.66 4.28 0.57
C LYS A 63 19.02 3.28 1.52
N TYR A 64 19.21 2.01 1.22
CA TYR A 64 18.97 0.96 2.20
C TYR A 64 20.05 1.06 3.29
N ARG A 65 19.63 1.18 4.54
CA ARG A 65 20.52 1.10 5.69
C ARG A 65 19.83 0.27 6.77
N GLU A 66 20.43 -0.85 7.10
CA GLU A 66 20.01 -1.61 8.26
C GLU A 66 20.41 -0.85 9.54
N ASN A 67 19.43 -0.43 10.32
CA ASN A 67 19.69 0.22 11.61
C ASN A 67 19.54 -0.81 12.74
N THR A 68 20.61 -1.55 13.01
CA THR A 68 20.64 -2.60 14.02
C THR A 68 20.72 -2.06 15.45
N ARG A 69 21.07 -0.79 15.66
CA ARG A 69 21.35 -0.25 17.01
C ARG A 69 20.12 0.11 17.82
N LEU A 70 19.03 0.53 17.22
CA LEU A 70 17.88 1.08 17.94
C LEU A 70 16.86 0.04 18.42
N TYR A 71 17.06 -1.24 18.12
CA TYR A 71 16.00 -2.24 18.28
C TYR A 71 16.40 -3.55 18.96
N ARG A 72 17.53 -3.59 19.63
CA ARG A 72 17.92 -4.76 20.45
C ARG A 72 16.86 -5.11 21.50
N ASP A 73 16.20 -4.10 22.08
CA ASP A 73 15.25 -4.30 23.18
C ASP A 73 13.83 -4.65 22.72
N PHE A 74 13.50 -4.47 21.42
CA PHE A 74 12.14 -4.68 20.91
C PHE A 74 12.01 -5.77 19.85
N ALA A 75 13.06 -6.51 19.53
CA ALA A 75 13.09 -7.52 18.45
C ALA A 75 12.63 -6.98 17.08
N TRP A 76 12.86 -5.70 16.81
CA TRP A 76 12.48 -5.02 15.57
C TRP A 76 13.72 -4.62 14.78
N ARG A 77 13.75 -4.95 13.51
CA ARG A 77 14.70 -4.35 12.56
C ARG A 77 13.98 -3.27 11.79
N HIS A 78 14.41 -2.03 11.90
CA HIS A 78 13.90 -0.94 11.11
C HIS A 78 14.88 -0.61 10.01
N HIS A 79 14.34 -0.46 8.81
CA HIS A 79 15.10 -0.10 7.65
C HIS A 79 14.58 1.22 7.12
N LYS A 80 15.45 2.19 7.04
CA LYS A 80 15.14 3.48 6.48
C LYS A 80 15.31 3.43 4.97
N VAL A 81 14.24 3.66 4.25
CA VAL A 81 14.24 3.60 2.79
C VAL A 81 14.74 4.89 2.16
N TYR A 82 14.38 6.03 2.74
CA TYR A 82 14.75 7.35 2.25
C TYR A 82 15.08 8.28 3.42
N GLY A 83 15.92 9.30 3.21
CA GLY A 83 16.41 10.34 4.14
C GLY A 83 15.80 10.46 5.55
N ARG A 84 16.39 11.23 6.45
CA ARG A 84 16.03 11.23 7.88
C ARG A 84 14.64 11.77 8.20
N GLU A 85 14.11 12.69 7.39
CA GLU A 85 12.83 13.39 7.65
C GLU A 85 11.82 13.19 6.54
N GLU A 86 12.23 12.64 5.39
CA GLU A 86 11.43 12.42 4.20
C GLU A 86 11.50 10.98 3.74
N GLY A 87 10.49 10.57 2.99
CA GLY A 87 10.43 9.26 2.38
C GLY A 87 9.69 8.20 3.19
N LEU A 88 9.68 7.00 2.66
CA LEU A 88 9.01 5.84 3.22
C LEU A 88 9.94 5.06 4.14
N TRP A 89 9.43 4.65 5.30
CA TRP A 89 10.12 3.77 6.24
C TRP A 89 9.58 2.35 6.13
N LEU A 90 10.47 1.38 6.18
CA LEU A 90 10.09 -0.04 6.25
C LEU A 90 10.53 -0.64 7.57
N SER A 91 9.73 -1.56 8.09
CA SER A 91 10.06 -2.32 9.27
C SER A 91 9.47 -3.72 9.24
N TYR A 92 10.12 -4.66 9.94
CA TYR A 92 9.50 -5.94 10.26
C TYR A 92 8.51 -5.79 11.40
N GLY A 93 7.33 -6.39 11.24
CA GLY A 93 6.39 -6.61 12.32
C GLY A 93 6.72 -7.87 13.12
N ARG A 94 6.10 -8.00 14.30
CA ARG A 94 6.14 -9.25 15.08
C ARG A 94 5.49 -10.38 14.28
N GLU A 95 5.94 -11.62 14.47
CA GLU A 95 5.39 -12.79 13.78
C GLU A 95 3.87 -12.92 13.97
N ARG A 96 3.38 -12.61 15.17
CA ARG A 96 1.94 -12.63 15.50
C ARG A 96 1.23 -11.30 15.29
N GLY A 97 1.92 -10.27 14.79
CA GLY A 97 1.36 -8.96 14.48
C GLY A 97 0.88 -8.88 13.04
N GLY A 98 -0.06 -7.99 12.76
CA GLY A 98 -0.46 -7.65 11.39
C GLY A 98 0.57 -6.77 10.69
N SER A 99 0.46 -6.69 9.36
CA SER A 99 1.07 -5.62 8.58
C SER A 99 0.22 -4.37 8.72
N TYR A 100 0.82 -3.19 8.64
CA TYR A 100 0.10 -1.93 8.66
C TYR A 100 0.94 -0.77 8.13
N TYR A 101 0.26 0.23 7.59
CA TYR A 101 0.79 1.55 7.33
C TYR A 101 0.55 2.46 8.55
N GLU A 102 1.59 3.11 9.05
CA GLU A 102 1.49 4.05 10.16
C GLU A 102 1.28 5.45 9.65
N HIS A 103 0.04 5.90 9.78
CA HIS A 103 -0.40 7.23 9.38
C HIS A 103 0.42 8.33 10.05
N GLY A 104 0.80 9.34 9.27
CA GLY A 104 1.62 10.45 9.74
C GLY A 104 3.11 10.15 9.92
N ARG A 105 3.51 8.89 10.06
CA ARG A 105 4.92 8.48 10.16
C ARG A 105 5.52 7.94 8.87
N ARG A 106 4.74 7.80 7.84
CA ARG A 106 5.17 7.25 6.54
C ARG A 106 5.89 5.91 6.68
N ARG A 107 5.44 5.10 7.62
CA ARG A 107 6.05 3.81 7.92
C ARG A 107 5.13 2.67 7.50
N ILE A 108 5.66 1.74 6.73
CA ILE A 108 5.03 0.46 6.45
C ILE A 108 5.74 -0.61 7.27
N GLN A 109 4.96 -1.33 8.07
CA GLN A 109 5.40 -2.50 8.77
C GLN A 109 4.81 -3.74 8.11
N LEU A 110 5.66 -4.71 7.77
CA LEU A 110 5.23 -5.99 7.24
C LEU A 110 5.47 -7.11 8.25
N SER A 111 4.44 -7.87 8.53
CA SER A 111 4.55 -9.09 9.34
C SER A 111 5.26 -10.18 8.54
N LYS A 112 6.13 -10.95 9.19
CA LYS A 112 6.83 -12.08 8.56
C LYS A 112 5.86 -13.11 7.95
N ASN A 113 4.71 -13.32 8.58
CA ASN A 113 3.70 -14.28 8.08
C ASN A 113 2.97 -13.78 6.84
N HIS A 114 2.95 -12.47 6.61
CA HIS A 114 2.28 -11.81 5.49
C HIS A 114 3.28 -11.06 4.60
N PHE A 115 4.45 -11.66 4.38
CA PHE A 115 5.57 -11.02 3.70
C PHE A 115 5.53 -11.31 2.20
N ASN A 116 4.54 -10.71 1.51
CA ASN A 116 4.31 -10.90 0.09
C ASN A 116 3.93 -9.59 -0.63
N LYS A 117 4.00 -9.61 -1.96
CA LYS A 117 3.71 -8.43 -2.80
C LYS A 117 2.29 -7.91 -2.62
N GLY A 118 1.31 -8.78 -2.39
CA GLY A 118 -0.09 -8.38 -2.18
C GLY A 118 -0.23 -7.49 -0.96
N VAL A 119 0.29 -7.93 0.19
CA VAL A 119 0.26 -7.15 1.43
C VAL A 119 1.09 -5.88 1.31
N ALA A 120 2.25 -5.94 0.68
CA ALA A 120 3.08 -4.75 0.45
C ALA A 120 2.33 -3.69 -0.37
N VAL A 121 1.63 -4.08 -1.43
CA VAL A 121 0.80 -3.18 -2.23
C VAL A 121 -0.37 -2.64 -1.42
N HIS A 122 -1.03 -3.46 -0.58
CA HIS A 122 -2.11 -3.02 0.31
C HIS A 122 -1.65 -1.87 1.20
N GLU A 123 -0.53 -2.05 1.90
CA GLU A 123 -0.03 -1.03 2.83
C GLU A 123 0.40 0.25 2.10
N LEU A 124 0.94 0.14 0.90
CA LEU A 124 1.24 1.31 0.08
C LEU A 124 -0.02 2.07 -0.36
N CYS A 125 -1.14 1.37 -0.57
CA CYS A 125 -2.41 2.01 -0.91
C CYS A 125 -2.93 2.92 0.21
N HIS A 126 -2.69 2.59 1.47
CA HIS A 126 -3.01 3.50 2.58
C HIS A 126 -2.24 4.82 2.49
N ALA A 127 -0.94 4.76 2.16
CA ALA A 127 -0.14 5.97 1.94
C ALA A 127 -0.62 6.78 0.73
N ILE A 128 -0.98 6.11 -0.37
CA ILE A 128 -1.51 6.78 -1.57
C ILE A 128 -2.79 7.53 -1.24
N VAL A 129 -3.72 6.89 -0.55
CA VAL A 129 -5.01 7.50 -0.19
C VAL A 129 -4.81 8.65 0.79
N GLU A 130 -3.86 8.53 1.72
CA GLU A 130 -3.51 9.62 2.63
C GLU A 130 -3.08 10.89 1.88
N TYR A 131 -2.22 10.78 0.86
CA TYR A 131 -1.63 11.95 0.23
C TYR A 131 -2.37 12.44 -1.03
N ASP A 132 -2.76 11.53 -1.92
CA ASP A 132 -3.35 11.93 -3.20
C ASP A 132 -4.82 12.24 -3.10
N PHE A 133 -5.56 11.53 -2.25
CA PHE A 133 -6.99 11.78 -2.07
C PHE A 133 -7.29 12.86 -1.04
N LEU A 134 -6.28 13.44 -0.35
CA LEU A 134 -6.41 14.51 0.64
C LEU A 134 -7.44 14.22 1.75
N LEU A 135 -7.62 12.96 2.08
CA LEU A 135 -8.71 12.52 2.94
C LEU A 135 -8.21 12.05 4.31
N ALA A 136 -7.02 12.48 4.71
CA ALA A 136 -6.50 12.19 6.04
C ALA A 136 -7.56 12.46 7.11
N GLY A 137 -8.01 11.40 7.76
CA GLY A 137 -9.04 11.43 8.81
C GLY A 137 -10.50 11.49 8.33
N LYS A 138 -10.79 11.53 7.02
CA LYS A 138 -12.16 11.55 6.49
C LYS A 138 -12.57 10.26 5.77
N VAL A 139 -11.62 9.36 5.51
CA VAL A 139 -11.84 8.11 4.79
C VAL A 139 -11.69 6.94 5.76
N ALA A 140 -12.52 5.93 5.61
CA ALA A 140 -12.32 4.67 6.31
C ALA A 140 -11.05 3.99 5.79
N TRP A 141 -10.24 3.42 6.69
CA TRP A 141 -8.96 2.77 6.34
C TRP A 141 -9.08 1.67 5.29
N HIS A 142 -10.25 1.07 5.15
CA HIS A 142 -10.57 0.10 4.10
C HIS A 142 -11.79 0.57 3.31
N GLY A 143 -11.95 1.89 3.13
CA GLY A 143 -13.00 2.49 2.33
C GLY A 143 -12.85 2.20 0.83
N PRO A 144 -13.84 2.63 0.03
CA PRO A 144 -13.83 2.43 -1.42
C PRO A 144 -12.57 2.96 -2.10
N GLU A 145 -12.00 4.05 -1.60
CA GLU A 145 -10.81 4.69 -2.14
C GLU A 145 -9.58 3.78 -2.01
N VAL A 146 -9.38 3.19 -0.83
CA VAL A 146 -8.28 2.24 -0.60
C VAL A 146 -8.48 0.99 -1.44
N CYS A 147 -9.68 0.42 -1.43
CA CYS A 147 -9.98 -0.80 -2.19
C CYS A 147 -9.84 -0.61 -3.70
N HIS A 148 -10.28 0.54 -4.23
CA HIS A 148 -10.10 0.89 -5.63
C HIS A 148 -8.61 1.04 -5.99
N THR A 149 -7.87 1.79 -5.18
CA THR A 149 -6.43 1.99 -5.35
C THR A 149 -5.71 0.65 -5.29
N TYR A 150 -6.13 -0.24 -4.40
CA TYR A 150 -5.55 -1.56 -4.25
C TYR A 150 -5.73 -2.42 -5.52
N LEU A 151 -6.92 -2.47 -6.08
CA LEU A 151 -7.16 -3.15 -7.37
C LEU A 151 -6.28 -2.56 -8.48
N TYR A 152 -6.22 -1.23 -8.59
CA TYR A 152 -5.37 -0.58 -9.58
C TYR A 152 -3.90 -0.94 -9.42
N MET A 153 -3.37 -0.83 -8.19
CA MET A 153 -1.97 -1.12 -7.90
C MET A 153 -1.63 -2.59 -8.09
N THR A 154 -2.52 -3.50 -7.69
CA THR A 154 -2.37 -4.95 -7.92
C THR A 154 -2.24 -5.24 -9.41
N LYS A 155 -3.13 -4.70 -10.24
CA LYS A 155 -3.07 -4.86 -11.70
C LYS A 155 -1.74 -4.39 -12.29
N LYS A 156 -1.20 -3.29 -11.80
CA LYS A 156 -0.03 -2.62 -12.38
C LYS A 156 1.30 -3.19 -11.90
N TRP A 157 1.37 -3.70 -10.68
CA TRP A 157 2.63 -4.04 -10.03
C TRP A 157 2.77 -5.51 -9.63
N ILE A 158 1.67 -6.24 -9.63
CA ILE A 158 1.67 -7.69 -9.41
C ILE A 158 1.30 -8.41 -10.72
N GLY A 159 0.17 -8.05 -11.32
CA GLY A 159 -0.26 -8.63 -12.60
C GLY A 159 -1.76 -8.69 -12.77
N GLN A 160 -2.20 -9.10 -13.97
CA GLN A 160 -3.62 -9.18 -14.31
C GLN A 160 -4.31 -10.30 -13.52
N ASP A 161 -3.70 -11.47 -13.39
CA ASP A 161 -4.31 -12.62 -12.71
C ASP A 161 -4.58 -12.33 -11.23
N ALA A 162 -3.59 -11.74 -10.54
CA ALA A 162 -3.76 -11.30 -9.15
C ALA A 162 -4.87 -10.23 -9.01
N HIS A 163 -4.97 -9.32 -9.96
CA HIS A 163 -6.04 -8.33 -10.00
C HIS A 163 -7.41 -9.00 -10.14
N ASP A 164 -7.55 -9.94 -11.08
CA ASP A 164 -8.83 -10.57 -11.38
C ASP A 164 -9.30 -11.46 -10.22
N THR A 165 -8.37 -12.17 -9.59
CA THR A 165 -8.60 -12.91 -8.35
C THR A 165 -9.07 -12.01 -7.23
N LEU A 166 -8.37 -10.89 -6.99
CA LEU A 166 -8.75 -9.94 -5.95
C LEU A 166 -10.11 -9.28 -6.25
N ALA A 167 -10.36 -8.90 -7.49
CA ALA A 167 -11.62 -8.28 -7.90
C ALA A 167 -12.80 -9.25 -7.77
N ALA A 168 -12.62 -10.52 -8.15
CA ALA A 168 -13.61 -11.57 -7.95
C ALA A 168 -13.90 -11.79 -6.46
N SER A 169 -12.85 -11.82 -5.64
CA SER A 169 -12.97 -11.99 -4.20
C SER A 169 -13.65 -10.78 -3.53
N PHE A 170 -13.36 -9.56 -3.97
CA PHE A 170 -14.05 -8.35 -3.50
C PHE A 170 -15.55 -8.42 -3.79
N ARG A 171 -15.94 -8.84 -5.00
CA ARG A 171 -17.36 -9.06 -5.34
C ARG A 171 -18.01 -10.12 -4.46
N LYS A 172 -17.34 -11.27 -4.28
CA LYS A 172 -17.83 -12.39 -3.46
C LYS A 172 -18.08 -11.96 -2.00
N HIS A 173 -17.21 -11.16 -1.43
CA HIS A 173 -17.30 -10.73 -0.02
C HIS A 173 -18.02 -9.38 0.17
N GLY A 174 -18.60 -8.81 -0.89
CA GLY A 174 -19.34 -7.55 -0.82
C GLY A 174 -18.48 -6.37 -0.37
N VAL A 175 -17.21 -6.33 -0.84
CA VAL A 175 -16.33 -5.18 -0.63
C VAL A 175 -16.73 -4.07 -1.59
N ASN A 176 -17.01 -2.89 -1.06
CA ASN A 176 -17.25 -1.71 -1.89
C ASN A 176 -15.90 -1.10 -2.31
N TYR A 177 -15.64 -1.06 -3.61
CA TYR A 177 -14.46 -0.45 -4.22
C TYR A 177 -14.81 0.55 -5.33
N ARG A 178 -16.11 0.89 -5.50
CA ARG A 178 -16.55 1.88 -6.49
C ARG A 178 -16.35 3.28 -5.94
N LEU A 179 -15.61 4.10 -6.65
CA LEU A 179 -15.48 5.51 -6.32
C LEU A 179 -16.75 6.26 -6.74
N ILE A 180 -17.28 7.08 -5.86
CA ILE A 180 -18.50 7.86 -6.09
C ILE A 180 -18.17 9.35 -5.94
N GLY A 181 -18.68 10.18 -6.86
CA GLY A 181 -18.63 11.64 -6.75
C GLY A 181 -17.24 12.25 -6.86
N LYS A 182 -16.85 13.06 -5.88
CA LYS A 182 -15.59 13.83 -5.92
C LYS A 182 -14.32 12.97 -5.98
N ALA A 183 -14.35 11.80 -5.37
CA ALA A 183 -13.22 10.86 -5.38
C ALA A 183 -12.99 10.27 -6.78
N ALA A 184 -14.05 9.97 -7.54
CA ALA A 184 -13.95 9.52 -8.91
C ALA A 184 -13.30 10.56 -9.83
N LYS A 185 -13.64 11.84 -9.64
CA LYS A 185 -13.05 12.95 -10.40
C LYS A 185 -11.57 13.16 -10.09
N LEU A 186 -11.18 13.04 -8.83
CA LEU A 186 -9.79 13.20 -8.38
C LEU A 186 -8.88 12.06 -8.85
N SER A 187 -9.40 10.84 -8.99
CA SER A 187 -8.65 9.69 -9.47
C SER A 187 -8.44 9.67 -10.99
N GLY A 188 -9.07 10.59 -11.75
CA GLY A 188 -9.10 10.53 -13.21
C GLY A 188 -9.83 9.28 -13.74
N ALA A 189 -10.65 8.64 -12.89
CA ALA A 189 -11.30 7.37 -13.18
C ALA A 189 -12.35 7.47 -14.31
N GLU A 190 -12.87 8.66 -14.58
CA GLU A 190 -13.87 8.89 -15.64
C GLU A 190 -13.32 8.75 -17.07
N GLY A 191 -12.03 8.50 -17.26
CA GLY A 191 -11.47 8.39 -18.59
C GLY A 191 -10.27 7.47 -18.79
N LYS A 192 -9.64 6.96 -17.73
CA LYS A 192 -8.34 6.29 -17.86
C LYS A 192 -8.22 4.90 -17.20
N LEU A 193 -9.13 4.54 -16.33
CA LEU A 193 -9.20 3.22 -15.73
C LEU A 193 -10.30 2.44 -16.44
N GLY A 194 -10.00 1.85 -17.59
CA GLY A 194 -10.90 0.92 -18.30
C GLY A 194 -11.20 -0.33 -17.45
N ILE A 195 -11.94 -0.13 -16.37
CA ILE A 195 -12.61 -1.18 -15.62
C ILE A 195 -14.07 -1.11 -16.14
N ALA A 196 -14.29 -1.75 -17.31
CA ALA A 196 -15.63 -2.07 -17.74
C ALA A 196 -16.32 -2.84 -16.62
N GLY A 197 -17.54 -2.45 -16.30
CA GLY A 197 -18.39 -3.06 -15.30
C GLY A 197 -18.80 -4.48 -15.62
#